data_77bf8efd95e6877ba49732169ed909a0
#
_entry.id   77bf8efd95e6877ba49732169ed909a0
#
_cell.length_a   1.000
_cell.length_b   1.000
_cell.length_c   1.000
_cell.angle_alpha   90.00
_cell.angle_beta   90.00
_cell.angle_gamma   90.00
#
_symmetry.space_group_name_H-M   'P 1'
#
loop_
_entity.id
_entity.type
_entity.pdbx_description
1 polymer ?
#
loop_
_entity_poly.entity_id
_entity_poly.type
_entity_poly.pdbx_seq_one_letter_code
_entity_poly.pdbx_strand_id
1 'polypeptide(L)'
;MHIQIVNFHLAGIGDDEFRAMSDQLAPAFAEVPGLISKVWLADAASNTYGGVYLWDSEASCNNYKASDLFNAVKTHPNFTAISSREFGVLDGPSRITRAVGSALATA
;
A
#
# COMPACT_ATOMS: atom_id res chain seq x y z
N MET A 1 10.62 11.06 -2.91
CA MET A 1 9.57 10.00 -2.75
C MET A 1 9.45 9.59 -1.29
N HIS A 2 8.36 8.95 -0.97
CA HIS A 2 8.06 8.51 0.39
C HIS A 2 7.44 7.11 0.33
N ILE A 3 7.78 6.24 1.28
CA ILE A 3 7.25 4.88 1.29
C ILE A 3 6.42 4.65 2.55
N GLN A 4 5.33 3.90 2.40
CA GLN A 4 4.46 3.50 3.51
C GLN A 4 4.23 1.99 3.43
N ILE A 5 4.39 1.33 4.57
CA ILE A 5 4.14 -0.11 4.68
C ILE A 5 3.00 -0.32 5.67
N VAL A 6 1.90 -0.87 5.16
CA VAL A 6 0.73 -1.20 5.98
C VAL A 6 0.64 -2.71 6.08
N ASN A 7 0.54 -3.21 7.31
CA ASN A 7 0.33 -4.63 7.57
C ASN A 7 -0.84 -4.84 8.52
N PHE A 8 -1.48 -5.98 8.40
CA PHE A 8 -2.56 -6.42 9.28
C PHE A 8 -2.72 -7.93 9.20
N HIS A 9 -3.49 -8.48 10.14
CA HIS A 9 -3.90 -9.87 10.12
C HIS A 9 -5.35 -9.98 9.66
N LEU A 10 -5.73 -11.12 9.09
CA LEU A 10 -7.11 -11.39 8.73
C LEU A 10 -7.84 -12.08 9.89
N ALA A 11 -9.11 -11.73 10.08
CA ALA A 11 -10.00 -12.37 11.04
C ALA A 11 -11.37 -12.53 10.39
N GLY A 12 -11.89 -13.75 10.36
CA GLY A 12 -13.20 -14.05 9.80
C GLY A 12 -13.25 -14.17 8.28
N ILE A 13 -12.15 -13.94 7.59
CA ILE A 13 -12.00 -14.20 6.16
C ILE A 13 -10.66 -14.90 5.90
N GLY A 14 -10.58 -15.64 4.80
CA GLY A 14 -9.39 -16.36 4.41
C GLY A 14 -8.60 -15.66 3.31
N ASP A 15 -7.47 -16.28 2.94
CA ASP A 15 -6.55 -15.80 1.92
C ASP A 15 -7.25 -15.57 0.57
N ASP A 16 -8.07 -16.52 0.13
CA ASP A 16 -8.77 -16.42 -1.16
C ASP A 16 -9.75 -15.25 -1.19
N GLU A 17 -10.45 -15.03 -0.10
CA GLU A 17 -11.40 -13.91 0.02
C GLU A 17 -10.68 -12.58 0.00
N PHE A 18 -9.53 -12.49 0.67
CA PHE A 18 -8.70 -11.28 0.65
C PHE A 18 -8.17 -10.99 -0.74
N ARG A 19 -7.72 -12.02 -1.48
CA ARG A 19 -7.24 -11.85 -2.86
C ARG A 19 -8.33 -11.33 -3.78
N ALA A 20 -9.52 -11.89 -3.68
CA ALA A 20 -10.66 -11.43 -4.47
C ALA A 20 -11.03 -9.98 -4.13
N MET A 21 -11.04 -9.63 -2.85
CA MET A 21 -11.28 -8.25 -2.38
C MET A 21 -10.23 -7.28 -2.93
N SER A 22 -8.96 -7.68 -2.90
CA SER A 22 -7.85 -6.86 -3.40
C SER A 22 -7.99 -6.57 -4.88
N ASP A 23 -8.36 -7.56 -5.68
CA ASP A 23 -8.60 -7.37 -7.11
C ASP A 23 -9.71 -6.34 -7.38
N GLN A 24 -10.74 -6.36 -6.56
CA GLN A 24 -11.86 -5.41 -6.67
C GLN A 24 -11.47 -4.00 -6.23
N LEU A 25 -10.59 -3.87 -5.25
CA LEU A 25 -10.19 -2.58 -4.69
C LEU A 25 -9.04 -1.91 -5.46
N ALA A 26 -8.25 -2.68 -6.19
CA ALA A 26 -7.07 -2.16 -6.87
C ALA A 26 -7.34 -0.93 -7.74
N PRO A 27 -8.42 -0.87 -8.55
CA PRO A 27 -8.73 0.32 -9.33
C PRO A 27 -8.90 1.59 -8.50
N ALA A 28 -9.54 1.48 -7.33
CA ALA A 28 -9.73 2.64 -6.44
C ALA A 28 -8.40 3.15 -5.90
N PHE A 29 -7.48 2.25 -5.55
CA PHE A 29 -6.14 2.63 -5.12
C PHE A 29 -5.33 3.26 -6.24
N ALA A 30 -5.48 2.77 -7.48
CA ALA A 30 -4.78 3.33 -8.63
C ALA A 30 -5.13 4.81 -8.88
N GLU A 31 -6.31 5.26 -8.44
CA GLU A 31 -6.77 6.64 -8.60
C GLU A 31 -6.33 7.58 -7.47
N VAL A 32 -5.67 7.07 -6.43
CA VAL A 32 -5.26 7.91 -5.29
C VAL A 32 -4.19 8.90 -5.73
N PRO A 33 -4.40 10.21 -5.54
CA PRO A 33 -3.42 11.22 -5.95
C PRO A 33 -2.06 11.02 -5.29
N GLY A 34 -1.01 11.03 -6.09
CA GLY A 34 0.36 10.92 -5.62
C GLY A 34 0.85 9.49 -5.39
N LEU A 35 0.00 8.50 -5.56
CA LEU A 35 0.43 7.10 -5.50
C LEU A 35 1.17 6.72 -6.78
N ILE A 36 2.47 6.43 -6.66
CA ILE A 36 3.27 5.97 -7.80
C ILE A 36 3.02 4.49 -8.04
N SER A 37 3.07 3.69 -6.97
CA SER A 37 2.82 2.25 -7.06
C SER A 37 2.40 1.71 -5.71
N LYS A 38 1.70 0.58 -5.75
CA LYS A 38 1.37 -0.19 -4.55
C LYS A 38 1.64 -1.66 -4.85
N VAL A 39 2.43 -2.30 -3.99
CA VAL A 39 2.63 -3.74 -4.00
C VAL A 39 1.76 -4.34 -2.91
N TRP A 40 0.89 -5.26 -3.28
CA TRP A 40 -0.02 -5.92 -2.34
C TRP A 40 0.68 -7.12 -1.73
N LEU A 41 0.53 -7.30 -0.42
CA LEU A 41 1.24 -8.32 0.35
C LEU A 41 0.27 -9.38 0.85
N ALA A 42 0.66 -10.64 0.73
CA ALA A 42 -0.10 -11.77 1.24
C ALA A 42 0.86 -12.87 1.69
N ASP A 43 0.86 -13.18 2.99
CA ASP A 43 1.61 -14.27 3.57
C ASP A 43 0.66 -15.08 4.46
N ALA A 44 0.11 -16.15 3.90
CA ALA A 44 -0.85 -16.99 4.61
C ALA A 44 -0.23 -17.68 5.82
N ALA A 45 1.05 -18.05 5.74
CA ALA A 45 1.72 -18.77 6.82
C ALA A 45 1.79 -17.94 8.12
N SER A 46 2.02 -16.64 8.01
CA SER A 46 2.06 -15.73 9.16
C SER A 46 0.77 -14.95 9.36
N ASN A 47 -0.24 -15.17 8.51
CA ASN A 47 -1.47 -14.39 8.47
C ASN A 47 -1.18 -12.89 8.40
N THR A 48 -0.19 -12.50 7.58
CA THR A 48 0.23 -11.10 7.44
C THR A 48 -0.05 -10.62 6.03
N TYR A 49 -0.85 -9.58 5.92
CA TYR A 49 -1.33 -9.01 4.68
C TYR A 49 -1.10 -7.51 4.68
N GLY A 50 -1.29 -6.86 3.56
CA GLY A 50 -1.17 -5.41 3.49
C GLY A 50 -0.67 -4.91 2.16
N GLY A 51 0.12 -3.83 2.21
CA GLY A 51 0.68 -3.24 1.02
C GLY A 51 1.91 -2.41 1.29
N VAL A 52 2.74 -2.29 0.26
CA VAL A 52 3.86 -1.35 0.22
C VAL A 52 3.49 -0.26 -0.78
N TYR A 53 3.38 0.96 -0.28
CA TYR A 53 2.95 2.12 -1.06
C TYR A 53 4.16 2.99 -1.35
N LEU A 54 4.38 3.32 -2.61
CA LEU A 54 5.36 4.33 -3.01
C LEU A 54 4.62 5.60 -3.38
N TRP A 55 4.89 6.68 -2.64
CA TRP A 55 4.27 7.99 -2.81
C TRP A 55 5.24 8.97 -3.46
N ASP A 56 4.71 9.90 -4.24
CA ASP A 56 5.51 10.98 -4.83
C ASP A 56 6.07 11.91 -3.76
N SER A 57 5.37 12.03 -2.62
CA SER A 57 5.75 12.91 -1.52
C SER A 57 5.16 12.43 -0.20
N GLU A 58 5.72 12.90 0.91
CA GLU A 58 5.14 12.70 2.23
C GLU A 58 3.74 13.33 2.33
N ALA A 59 3.54 14.48 1.70
CA ALA A 59 2.25 15.16 1.69
C ALA A 59 1.15 14.29 1.07
N SER A 60 1.42 13.60 -0.02
CA SER A 60 0.47 12.69 -0.65
C SER A 60 0.13 11.51 0.27
N CYS A 61 1.13 10.97 0.96
CA CYS A 61 0.92 9.93 1.95
C CYS A 61 0.02 10.42 3.09
N ASN A 62 0.27 11.62 3.60
CA ASN A 62 -0.54 12.22 4.66
C ASN A 62 -1.99 12.45 4.22
N ASN A 63 -2.19 12.89 2.99
CA ASN A 63 -3.54 13.05 2.42
C ASN A 63 -4.28 11.70 2.34
N TYR A 64 -3.59 10.65 1.91
CA TYR A 64 -4.17 9.31 1.89
C TYR A 64 -4.53 8.84 3.30
N LYS A 65 -3.67 9.03 4.29
CA LYS A 65 -3.94 8.62 5.68
C LYS A 65 -5.16 9.32 6.28
N ALA A 66 -5.51 10.50 5.78
CA ALA A 66 -6.71 11.25 6.19
C ALA A 66 -7.94 10.92 5.34
N SER A 67 -7.81 10.06 4.34
CA SER A 67 -8.89 9.76 3.38
C SER A 67 -9.88 8.73 3.91
N ASP A 68 -11.07 8.73 3.31
CA ASP A 68 -12.09 7.71 3.59
C ASP A 68 -11.62 6.31 3.20
N LEU A 69 -10.82 6.20 2.13
CA LEU A 69 -10.29 4.92 1.67
C LEU A 69 -9.39 4.29 2.73
N PHE A 70 -8.47 5.04 3.31
CA PHE A 70 -7.62 4.52 4.38
C PHE A 70 -8.42 4.27 5.67
N ASN A 71 -9.37 5.12 5.98
CA ASN A 71 -10.26 4.89 7.11
C ASN A 71 -11.02 3.57 6.97
N ALA A 72 -11.47 3.24 5.77
CA ALA A 72 -12.14 1.97 5.50
C ALA A 72 -11.22 0.77 5.75
N VAL A 73 -9.92 0.89 5.44
CA VAL A 73 -8.93 -0.14 5.77
C VAL A 73 -8.76 -0.26 7.28
N LYS A 74 -8.56 0.85 7.98
CA LYS A 74 -8.32 0.86 9.43
C LYS A 74 -9.48 0.31 10.25
N THR A 75 -10.69 0.53 9.77
CA THR A 75 -11.91 0.14 10.49
C THR A 75 -12.57 -1.11 9.92
N HIS A 76 -11.95 -1.76 8.95
CA HIS A 76 -12.50 -2.97 8.34
C HIS A 76 -12.61 -4.07 9.40
N PRO A 77 -13.79 -4.70 9.56
CA PRO A 77 -14.03 -5.65 10.64
C PRO A 77 -13.18 -6.93 10.54
N ASN A 78 -12.68 -7.24 9.35
CA ASN A 78 -11.87 -8.44 9.12
C ASN A 78 -10.35 -8.17 9.13
N PHE A 79 -9.94 -6.92 9.38
CA PHE A 79 -8.52 -6.54 9.47
C PHE A 79 -8.19 -6.21 10.93
N THR A 80 -7.20 -6.91 11.49
CA THR A 80 -6.81 -6.74 12.89
C THR A 80 -5.32 -6.45 12.99
N ALA A 81 -4.89 -5.89 14.13
CA ALA A 81 -3.49 -5.57 14.41
C ALA A 81 -2.85 -4.70 13.30
N ILE A 82 -3.57 -3.70 12.84
CA ILE A 82 -3.11 -2.83 11.74
C ILE A 82 -1.91 -2.02 12.20
N SER A 83 -0.86 -2.03 11.39
CA SER A 83 0.32 -1.18 11.55
C SER A 83 0.57 -0.39 10.28
N SER A 84 1.10 0.82 10.44
CA SER A 84 1.51 1.66 9.31
C SER A 84 2.87 2.25 9.66
N ARG A 85 3.87 2.00 8.82
CA ARG A 85 5.23 2.51 8.99
C ARG A 85 5.61 3.29 7.75
N GLU A 86 6.39 4.34 7.93
CA GLU A 86 6.78 5.23 6.85
C GLU A 86 8.28 5.48 6.86
N PHE A 87 8.81 5.73 5.67
CA PHE A 87 10.23 6.02 5.48
C PHE A 87 10.40 7.02 4.35
N GLY A 88 11.37 7.92 4.49
CA GLY A 88 11.86 8.67 3.35
C GLY A 88 12.58 7.73 2.38
N VAL A 89 12.62 8.09 1.11
CA VAL A 89 13.23 7.30 0.05
C VAL A 89 14.50 8.00 -0.44
N LEU A 90 15.57 7.23 -0.61
CA LEU A 90 16.76 7.70 -1.29
C LEU A 90 16.51 7.68 -2.80
N ASP A 91 16.06 8.79 -3.35
CA ASP A 91 15.56 8.85 -4.73
C ASP A 91 16.61 8.45 -5.76
N GLY A 92 17.83 8.93 -5.65
CA GLY A 92 18.89 8.62 -6.60
C GLY A 92 19.15 7.12 -6.75
N PRO A 93 19.60 6.44 -5.70
CA PRO A 93 19.84 4.99 -5.76
C PRO A 93 18.59 4.20 -6.10
N SER A 94 17.43 4.61 -5.58
CA SER A 94 16.17 3.90 -5.81
C SER A 94 15.75 3.92 -7.27
N ARG A 95 15.97 5.04 -7.97
CA ARG A 95 15.69 5.13 -9.42
C ARG A 95 16.60 4.23 -10.23
N ILE A 96 17.88 4.16 -9.87
CA ILE A 96 18.85 3.29 -10.54
C ILE A 96 18.43 1.83 -10.42
N THR A 97 17.92 1.43 -9.26
CA THR A 97 17.42 0.06 -9.02
C THR A 97 15.95 -0.12 -9.39
N ARG A 98 15.35 0.86 -10.09
CA ARG A 98 14.01 0.79 -10.69
C ARG A 98 12.88 0.69 -9.66
N ALA A 99 12.96 1.44 -8.57
CA ALA A 99 11.87 1.52 -7.59
C ALA A 99 10.59 2.07 -8.23
N VAL A 100 10.72 2.94 -9.26
CA VAL A 100 9.61 3.34 -10.13
C VAL A 100 9.68 2.52 -11.41
N GLY A 101 8.58 2.35 -12.11
CA GLY A 101 8.57 1.62 -13.37
C GLY A 101 9.51 2.23 -14.40
N SER A 102 9.93 1.45 -15.43
CA SER A 102 10.88 1.89 -16.44
C SER A 102 10.45 3.17 -17.16
N ALA A 103 9.15 3.37 -17.39
CA ALA A 103 8.64 4.59 -17.99
C ALA A 103 8.87 5.82 -17.13
N LEU A 104 8.75 5.69 -15.80
CA LEU A 104 9.02 6.78 -14.87
C LEU A 104 10.52 6.98 -14.65
N ALA A 105 11.29 5.91 -14.69
CA ALA A 105 12.75 5.97 -14.54
C ALA A 105 13.43 6.72 -15.69
N THR A 106 12.83 6.72 -16.87
CA THR A 106 13.36 7.41 -18.05
C THR A 106 12.80 8.82 -18.24
N ALA A 107 11.82 9.17 -17.48
CA ALA A 107 11.25 10.51 -17.50
C ALA A 107 12.10 11.46 -16.65
#